data_b299dc36fd2ff126d8faca468f82e48b
#
_entry.id   b299dc36fd2ff126d8faca468f82e48b
#
_cell.length_a   1.000
_cell.length_b   1.000
_cell.length_c   1.000
_cell.angle_alpha   90.00
_cell.angle_beta   90.00
_cell.angle_gamma   90.00
#
_symmetry.space_group_name_H-M   'P 1'
#
loop_
_entity.id
_entity.type
_entity.pdbx_description
1 polymer ?
#
loop_
_entity_poly.entity_id
_entity_poly.type
_entity_poly.pdbx_seq_one_letter_code
_entity_poly.pdbx_strand_id
1 'polypeptide(L)'
;FGFAPVRAEGSVALPPDLTFVIGVSGVVAQKTGGARAAYNRAAALSAALLSAWRALSGRGEATLFEAVTSDEGAIARLREGLAATASEFGPCDLEARLDQFVEESLVLVPAAFEALSVGDLAAFGTVVDRSQAGAERGLQNQVPETIALARLARSLGARAASAFGAGFGGSVWALVSRDEADAFTADWDREYRLGFDHRAATFLRTGAGPPLKRIAV
;
A
#
# COMPACT_ATOMS: atom_id res chain seq x y z
N PHE A 1 2.70 -4.38 12.73
CA PHE A 1 2.00 -5.63 13.07
C PHE A 1 2.44 -6.75 12.15
N GLY A 2 2.81 -7.90 12.73
CA GLY A 2 2.82 -9.18 12.01
C GLY A 2 1.38 -9.70 11.87
N PHE A 3 1.05 -10.34 10.75
CA PHE A 3 -0.32 -10.76 10.46
C PHE A 3 -0.55 -12.27 10.55
N ALA A 4 0.48 -13.07 10.65
CA ALA A 4 0.36 -14.53 10.77
C ALA A 4 1.39 -15.11 11.78
N PRO A 5 1.09 -15.25 13.05
CA PRO A 5 -0.10 -14.75 13.76
C PRO A 5 -0.10 -13.22 13.95
N VAL A 6 -1.27 -12.65 14.23
CA VAL A 6 -1.37 -11.19 14.49
C VAL A 6 -0.58 -10.83 15.76
N ARG A 7 0.43 -9.98 15.63
CA ARG A 7 1.29 -9.49 16.71
C ARG A 7 1.57 -8.01 16.57
N ALA A 8 1.59 -7.29 17.70
CA ALA A 8 2.14 -5.93 17.74
C ALA A 8 3.67 -6.03 17.71
N GLU A 9 4.31 -5.40 16.74
CA GLU A 9 5.78 -5.38 16.58
C GLU A 9 6.38 -4.04 17.01
N GLY A 10 5.59 -2.99 17.00
CA GLY A 10 5.99 -1.68 17.46
C GLY A 10 4.94 -0.62 17.16
N SER A 11 5.17 0.57 17.66
CA SER A 11 4.39 1.77 17.37
C SER A 11 5.28 2.99 17.35
N VAL A 12 5.00 3.93 16.44
CA VAL A 12 5.65 5.23 16.37
C VAL A 12 4.58 6.30 16.54
N ALA A 13 4.83 7.26 17.42
CA ALA A 13 3.93 8.40 17.59
C ALA A 13 4.06 9.34 16.40
N LEU A 14 2.93 9.80 15.87
CA LEU A 14 2.96 10.86 14.87
C LEU A 14 3.43 12.16 15.54
N PRO A 15 4.40 12.90 14.95
CA PRO A 15 4.78 14.22 15.42
C PRO A 15 3.56 15.14 15.59
N PRO A 16 3.46 15.91 16.69
CA PRO A 16 2.25 16.67 17.02
C PRO A 16 1.94 17.83 16.05
N ASP A 17 2.95 18.29 15.33
CA ASP A 17 2.87 19.32 14.29
C ASP A 17 2.35 18.79 12.96
N LEU A 18 2.16 17.47 12.83
CA LEU A 18 1.63 16.83 11.63
C LEU A 18 0.16 16.42 11.81
N THR A 19 -0.52 16.30 10.69
CA THR A 19 -1.89 15.80 10.59
C THR A 19 -2.12 15.11 9.25
N PHE A 20 -3.18 14.31 9.17
CA PHE A 20 -3.61 13.72 7.91
C PHE A 20 -4.70 14.56 7.25
N VAL A 21 -4.62 14.66 5.93
CA VAL A 21 -5.74 15.05 5.06
C VAL A 21 -6.09 13.84 4.21
N ILE A 22 -7.37 13.54 4.13
CA ILE A 22 -7.90 12.42 3.34
C ILE A 22 -8.62 12.98 2.13
N GLY A 23 -8.18 12.59 0.93
CA GLY A 23 -8.88 12.84 -0.31
C GLY A 23 -9.67 11.59 -0.73
N VAL A 24 -10.99 11.68 -0.73
CA VAL A 24 -11.88 10.63 -1.24
C VAL A 24 -12.08 10.87 -2.72
N SER A 25 -11.70 9.91 -3.56
CA SER A 25 -11.63 10.07 -5.02
C SER A 25 -12.98 10.24 -5.73
N GLY A 26 -14.10 9.92 -5.06
CA GLY A 26 -15.41 9.81 -5.70
C GLY A 26 -15.61 8.52 -6.50
N VAL A 27 -14.60 7.66 -6.57
CA VAL A 27 -14.73 6.32 -7.13
C VAL A 27 -15.02 5.33 -6.01
N VAL A 28 -16.20 4.73 -6.05
CA VAL A 28 -16.57 3.70 -5.07
C VAL A 28 -15.79 2.43 -5.39
N ALA A 29 -15.00 1.96 -4.43
CA ALA A 29 -14.34 0.66 -4.50
C ALA A 29 -15.41 -0.46 -4.45
N GLN A 30 -15.98 -0.79 -5.61
CA GLN A 30 -17.02 -1.81 -5.69
C GLN A 30 -16.39 -3.19 -5.47
N LYS A 31 -16.73 -3.83 -4.36
CA LYS A 31 -16.35 -5.23 -4.05
C LYS A 31 -17.19 -6.26 -4.84
N THR A 32 -18.04 -5.79 -5.78
CA THR A 32 -18.94 -6.59 -6.61
C THR A 32 -18.70 -6.28 -8.10
N GLY A 33 -19.00 -7.23 -8.99
CA GLY A 33 -18.80 -7.05 -10.43
C GLY A 33 -17.33 -7.13 -10.86
N GLY A 34 -16.92 -6.31 -11.84
CA GLY A 34 -15.58 -6.33 -12.44
C GLY A 34 -14.41 -6.06 -11.48
N ALA A 35 -14.60 -5.21 -10.50
CA ALA A 35 -13.59 -4.93 -9.47
C ALA A 35 -13.33 -6.15 -8.56
N ARG A 36 -14.31 -7.04 -8.38
CA ARG A 36 -14.12 -8.29 -7.63
C ARG A 36 -13.10 -9.21 -8.31
N ALA A 37 -13.13 -9.29 -9.64
CA ALA A 37 -12.17 -10.10 -10.38
C ALA A 37 -10.74 -9.57 -10.21
N ALA A 38 -10.56 -8.24 -10.31
CA ALA A 38 -9.26 -7.61 -10.11
C ALA A 38 -8.75 -7.76 -8.66
N TYR A 39 -9.64 -7.61 -7.67
CA TYR A 39 -9.32 -7.85 -6.27
C TYR A 39 -8.91 -9.31 -6.01
N ASN A 40 -9.66 -10.26 -6.55
CA ASN A 40 -9.35 -11.68 -6.42
C ASN A 40 -8.03 -12.03 -7.13
N ARG A 41 -7.71 -11.36 -8.25
CA ARG A 41 -6.45 -11.57 -8.98
C ARG A 41 -5.22 -11.26 -8.11
N ALA A 42 -5.22 -10.16 -7.35
CA ALA A 42 -4.11 -9.80 -6.47
C ALA A 42 -3.87 -10.87 -5.37
N ALA A 43 -4.95 -11.41 -4.80
CA ALA A 43 -4.87 -12.50 -3.84
C ALA A 43 -4.43 -13.82 -4.49
N ALA A 44 -4.96 -14.13 -5.68
CA ALA A 44 -4.63 -15.34 -6.44
C ALA A 44 -3.16 -15.37 -6.88
N LEU A 45 -2.58 -14.24 -7.28
CA LEU A 45 -1.15 -14.13 -7.59
C LEU A 45 -0.28 -14.49 -6.37
N SER A 46 -0.63 -14.02 -5.18
CA SER A 46 0.11 -14.38 -3.96
C SER A 46 -0.02 -15.86 -3.61
N ALA A 47 -1.20 -16.43 -3.81
CA ALA A 47 -1.44 -17.86 -3.61
C ALA A 47 -0.66 -18.71 -4.63
N ALA A 48 -0.59 -18.27 -5.88
CA ALA A 48 0.17 -18.92 -6.93
C ALA A 48 1.68 -18.91 -6.63
N LEU A 49 2.23 -17.79 -6.15
CA LEU A 49 3.62 -17.69 -5.69
C LEU A 49 3.92 -18.66 -4.54
N LEU A 50 3.03 -18.76 -3.56
CA LEU A 50 3.19 -19.70 -2.46
C LEU A 50 3.11 -21.16 -2.92
N SER A 51 2.22 -21.46 -3.88
CA SER A 51 2.12 -22.80 -4.49
C SER A 51 3.39 -23.13 -5.28
N ALA A 52 3.93 -22.18 -6.05
CA ALA A 52 5.19 -22.32 -6.76
C ALA A 52 6.33 -22.65 -5.80
N TRP A 53 6.43 -21.89 -4.71
CA TRP A 53 7.43 -22.15 -3.67
C TRP A 53 7.35 -23.58 -3.11
N ARG A 54 6.15 -24.02 -2.75
CA ARG A 54 5.95 -25.37 -2.21
C ARG A 54 6.33 -26.46 -3.21
N ALA A 55 6.01 -26.27 -4.48
CA ALA A 55 6.38 -27.20 -5.54
C ALA A 55 7.90 -27.27 -5.77
N LEU A 56 8.58 -26.12 -5.74
CA LEU A 56 10.02 -26.01 -5.98
C LEU A 56 10.87 -26.49 -4.78
N SER A 57 10.42 -26.17 -3.57
CA SER A 57 11.19 -26.42 -2.35
C SER A 57 10.85 -27.74 -1.66
N GLY A 58 9.66 -28.31 -1.93
CA GLY A 58 9.11 -29.44 -1.17
C GLY A 58 8.71 -29.09 0.26
N ARG A 59 8.68 -27.78 0.61
CA ARG A 59 8.41 -27.25 1.95
C ARG A 59 6.96 -26.80 2.09
N GLY A 60 6.48 -26.64 3.33
CA GLY A 60 5.07 -26.41 3.64
C GLY A 60 4.76 -25.09 4.34
N GLU A 61 5.54 -24.01 4.07
CA GLU A 61 5.28 -22.69 4.66
C GLU A 61 3.82 -22.27 4.48
N ALA A 62 3.25 -21.67 5.53
CA ALA A 62 1.83 -21.32 5.55
C ALA A 62 1.57 -20.01 4.76
N THR A 63 2.56 -19.12 4.70
CA THR A 63 2.43 -17.80 4.06
C THR A 63 3.55 -17.52 3.08
N LEU A 64 3.31 -16.61 2.13
CA LEU A 64 4.35 -16.14 1.22
C LEU A 64 5.49 -15.43 1.98
N PHE A 65 5.18 -14.75 3.08
CA PHE A 65 6.20 -14.13 3.93
C PHE A 65 7.15 -15.18 4.51
N GLU A 66 6.62 -16.24 5.10
CA GLU A 66 7.44 -17.37 5.60
C GLU A 66 8.28 -18.01 4.48
N ALA A 67 7.70 -18.15 3.29
CA ALA A 67 8.39 -18.70 2.13
C ALA A 67 9.61 -17.85 1.74
N VAL A 68 9.44 -16.55 1.53
CA VAL A 68 10.51 -15.65 1.09
C VAL A 68 11.56 -15.36 2.18
N THR A 69 11.24 -15.61 3.44
CA THR A 69 12.15 -15.43 4.58
C THR A 69 12.69 -16.75 5.15
N SER A 70 12.42 -17.86 4.51
CA SER A 70 12.76 -19.20 5.01
C SER A 70 14.27 -19.48 5.03
N ASP A 71 15.01 -18.89 4.11
CA ASP A 71 16.47 -18.89 4.03
C ASP A 71 16.98 -17.82 3.04
N GLU A 72 18.29 -17.59 3.05
CA GLU A 72 18.95 -16.52 2.28
C GLU A 72 18.78 -16.63 0.75
N GLY A 73 18.56 -17.83 0.22
CA GLY A 73 18.38 -18.10 -1.22
C GLY A 73 16.92 -18.23 -1.66
N ALA A 74 15.96 -18.14 -0.74
CA ALA A 74 14.55 -18.44 -1.02
C ALA A 74 13.96 -17.61 -2.15
N ILE A 75 14.16 -16.29 -2.14
CA ILE A 75 13.66 -15.37 -3.16
C ILE A 75 14.27 -15.68 -4.54
N ALA A 76 15.57 -15.93 -4.60
CA ALA A 76 16.26 -16.25 -5.85
C ALA A 76 15.73 -17.57 -6.45
N ARG A 77 15.64 -18.62 -5.64
CA ARG A 77 15.08 -19.93 -6.08
C ARG A 77 13.63 -19.79 -6.56
N LEU A 78 12.79 -19.04 -5.85
CA LEU A 78 11.41 -18.82 -6.28
C LEU A 78 11.40 -18.10 -7.63
N ARG A 79 12.16 -17.02 -7.78
CA ARG A 79 12.22 -16.24 -9.03
C ARG A 79 12.69 -17.09 -10.22
N GLU A 80 13.77 -17.85 -10.07
CA GLU A 80 14.31 -18.75 -11.10
C GLU A 80 13.30 -19.82 -11.52
N GLY A 81 12.50 -20.31 -10.57
CA GLY A 81 11.50 -21.36 -10.82
C GLY A 81 10.20 -20.88 -11.44
N LEU A 82 9.91 -19.57 -11.47
CA LEU A 82 8.61 -19.05 -11.95
C LEU A 82 8.33 -19.41 -13.41
N ALA A 83 9.34 -19.39 -14.28
CA ALA A 83 9.19 -19.71 -15.69
C ALA A 83 8.75 -21.16 -15.96
N ALA A 84 9.11 -22.08 -15.06
CA ALA A 84 8.73 -23.51 -15.16
C ALA A 84 7.48 -23.85 -14.33
N THR A 85 6.91 -22.91 -13.60
CA THR A 85 5.77 -23.15 -12.72
C THR A 85 4.47 -23.17 -13.52
N ALA A 86 3.69 -24.27 -13.38
CA ALA A 86 2.35 -24.32 -13.91
C ALA A 86 1.43 -23.37 -13.14
N SER A 87 0.96 -22.33 -13.80
CA SER A 87 0.08 -21.30 -13.21
C SER A 87 -0.87 -20.75 -14.27
N GLU A 88 -2.03 -20.27 -13.85
CA GLU A 88 -2.94 -19.48 -14.69
C GLU A 88 -2.39 -18.08 -15.01
N PHE A 89 -1.35 -17.63 -14.29
CA PHE A 89 -0.69 -16.35 -14.48
C PHE A 89 0.61 -16.52 -15.26
N GLY A 90 0.92 -15.54 -16.11
CA GLY A 90 2.20 -15.51 -16.81
C GLY A 90 3.39 -15.27 -15.86
N PRO A 91 4.59 -15.75 -16.23
CA PRO A 91 5.80 -15.55 -15.42
C PRO A 91 6.06 -14.09 -15.05
N CYS A 92 5.85 -13.14 -15.99
CA CYS A 92 6.03 -11.71 -15.74
C CYS A 92 5.07 -11.16 -14.68
N ASP A 93 3.82 -11.64 -14.63
CA ASP A 93 2.86 -11.25 -13.61
C ASP A 93 3.26 -11.74 -12.23
N LEU A 94 3.73 -12.98 -12.15
CA LEU A 94 4.22 -13.60 -10.92
C LEU A 94 5.49 -12.90 -10.42
N GLU A 95 6.41 -12.59 -11.31
CA GLU A 95 7.65 -11.87 -10.99
C GLU A 95 7.36 -10.46 -10.47
N ALA A 96 6.53 -9.68 -11.17
CA ALA A 96 6.14 -8.35 -10.74
C ALA A 96 5.44 -8.37 -9.36
N ARG A 97 4.62 -9.38 -9.11
CA ARG A 97 3.96 -9.54 -7.80
C ARG A 97 4.92 -9.96 -6.71
N LEU A 98 5.89 -10.84 -7.02
CA LEU A 98 6.95 -11.24 -6.10
C LEU A 98 7.81 -10.03 -5.71
N ASP A 99 8.28 -9.27 -6.70
CA ASP A 99 9.11 -8.09 -6.49
C ASP A 99 8.38 -7.06 -5.61
N GLN A 100 7.13 -6.76 -5.91
CA GLN A 100 6.32 -5.84 -5.11
C GLN A 100 6.14 -6.36 -3.67
N PHE A 101 5.87 -7.67 -3.50
CA PHE A 101 5.68 -8.25 -2.17
C PHE A 101 6.95 -8.21 -1.32
N VAL A 102 8.09 -8.57 -1.91
CA VAL A 102 9.39 -8.57 -1.26
C VAL A 102 9.81 -7.15 -0.89
N GLU A 103 9.71 -6.21 -1.84
CA GLU A 103 10.04 -4.81 -1.60
C GLU A 103 9.19 -4.22 -0.49
N GLU A 104 7.87 -4.36 -0.55
CA GLU A 104 6.95 -3.83 0.46
C GLU A 104 7.21 -4.43 1.84
N SER A 105 7.28 -5.76 1.93
CA SER A 105 7.29 -6.46 3.22
C SER A 105 8.66 -6.42 3.91
N LEU A 106 9.77 -6.50 3.14
CA LEU A 106 11.11 -6.67 3.70
C LEU A 106 11.95 -5.38 3.67
N VAL A 107 11.55 -4.40 2.86
CA VAL A 107 12.32 -3.16 2.69
C VAL A 107 11.51 -1.94 3.12
N LEU A 108 10.34 -1.71 2.50
CA LEU A 108 9.63 -0.44 2.66
C LEU A 108 8.95 -0.31 4.03
N VAL A 109 8.28 -1.34 4.52
CA VAL A 109 7.62 -1.30 5.83
C VAL A 109 8.63 -1.10 6.97
N PRO A 110 9.76 -1.85 7.04
CA PRO A 110 10.80 -1.58 8.04
C PRO A 110 11.43 -0.19 7.89
N ALA A 111 11.73 0.26 6.66
CA ALA A 111 12.32 1.57 6.42
C ALA A 111 11.37 2.73 6.80
N ALA A 112 10.06 2.58 6.57
CA ALA A 112 9.06 3.56 7.00
C ALA A 112 9.00 3.67 8.52
N PHE A 113 9.04 2.53 9.23
CA PHE A 113 9.09 2.51 10.70
C PHE A 113 10.33 3.22 11.23
N GLU A 114 11.50 2.93 10.68
CA GLU A 114 12.77 3.55 11.07
C GLU A 114 12.76 5.06 10.80
N ALA A 115 12.39 5.48 9.58
CA ALA A 115 12.34 6.89 9.21
C ALA A 115 11.43 7.71 10.14
N LEU A 116 10.24 7.18 10.46
CA LEU A 116 9.34 7.82 11.42
C LEU A 116 9.92 7.82 12.85
N SER A 117 10.60 6.76 13.27
CA SER A 117 11.17 6.63 14.61
C SER A 117 12.26 7.66 14.88
N VAL A 118 13.04 8.02 13.86
CA VAL A 118 14.08 9.04 13.94
C VAL A 118 13.61 10.43 13.49
N GLY A 119 12.36 10.57 13.07
CA GLY A 119 11.78 11.83 12.60
C GLY A 119 12.24 12.28 11.21
N ASP A 120 12.80 11.38 10.39
CA ASP A 120 13.21 11.68 9.02
C ASP A 120 12.01 11.61 8.07
N LEU A 121 11.27 12.71 7.97
CA LEU A 121 10.09 12.83 7.12
C LEU A 121 10.43 12.81 5.62
N ALA A 122 11.64 13.17 5.23
CA ALA A 122 12.06 13.12 3.82
C ALA A 122 12.27 11.66 3.38
N ALA A 123 12.98 10.86 4.19
CA ALA A 123 13.13 9.43 3.97
C ALA A 123 11.76 8.73 4.02
N PHE A 124 10.91 9.06 5.00
CA PHE A 124 9.56 8.50 5.08
C PHE A 124 8.75 8.77 3.81
N GLY A 125 8.74 10.03 3.32
CA GLY A 125 8.05 10.37 2.08
C GLY A 125 8.56 9.58 0.88
N THR A 126 9.87 9.41 0.74
CA THR A 126 10.50 8.63 -0.32
C THR A 126 10.07 7.15 -0.27
N VAL A 127 10.04 6.58 0.92
CA VAL A 127 9.60 5.19 1.13
C VAL A 127 8.12 5.02 0.75
N VAL A 128 7.26 5.96 1.16
CA VAL A 128 5.83 5.95 0.82
C VAL A 128 5.61 6.12 -0.68
N ASP A 129 6.37 6.98 -1.36
CA ASP A 129 6.30 7.14 -2.82
C ASP A 129 6.63 5.82 -3.55
N ARG A 130 7.63 5.06 -3.06
CA ARG A 130 7.97 3.73 -3.60
C ARG A 130 6.86 2.71 -3.36
N SER A 131 6.27 2.70 -2.17
CA SER A 131 5.13 1.83 -1.84
C SER A 131 3.92 2.12 -2.75
N GLN A 132 3.58 3.41 -2.95
CA GLN A 132 2.52 3.82 -3.88
C GLN A 132 2.82 3.35 -5.31
N ALA A 133 4.05 3.53 -5.79
CA ALA A 133 4.46 3.08 -7.11
C ALA A 133 4.42 1.53 -7.24
N GLY A 134 4.75 0.80 -6.17
CA GLY A 134 4.61 -0.66 -6.09
C GLY A 134 3.13 -1.10 -6.19
N ALA A 135 2.23 -0.38 -5.53
CA ALA A 135 0.79 -0.61 -5.64
C ALA A 135 0.25 -0.34 -7.05
N GLU A 136 0.75 0.69 -7.72
CA GLU A 136 0.36 1.03 -9.10
C GLU A 136 0.80 -0.04 -10.11
N ARG A 137 2.05 -0.49 -10.04
CA ARG A 137 2.68 -1.35 -11.06
C ARG A 137 2.62 -2.84 -10.74
N GLY A 138 2.97 -3.20 -9.51
CA GLY A 138 3.11 -4.60 -9.09
C GLY A 138 1.81 -5.20 -8.57
N LEU A 139 1.09 -4.48 -7.73
CA LEU A 139 -0.20 -4.91 -7.20
C LEU A 139 -1.37 -4.59 -8.15
N GLN A 140 -1.23 -3.54 -8.98
CA GLN A 140 -2.22 -3.11 -9.98
C GLN A 140 -3.61 -2.86 -9.39
N ASN A 141 -3.65 -2.33 -8.19
CA ASN A 141 -4.89 -2.07 -7.45
C ASN A 141 -5.29 -0.59 -7.41
N GLN A 142 -4.60 0.27 -8.17
CA GLN A 142 -4.90 1.69 -8.22
C GLN A 142 -5.73 2.05 -9.46
N VAL A 143 -6.53 3.11 -9.34
CA VAL A 143 -7.28 3.72 -10.44
C VAL A 143 -6.71 5.11 -10.75
N PRO A 144 -6.95 5.67 -11.96
CA PRO A 144 -6.41 6.98 -12.34
C PRO A 144 -6.65 8.07 -11.30
N GLU A 145 -7.80 8.06 -10.65
CA GLU A 145 -8.19 9.02 -9.63
C GLU A 145 -7.33 8.92 -8.37
N THR A 146 -7.07 7.72 -7.85
CA THR A 146 -6.22 7.54 -6.65
C THR A 146 -4.75 7.81 -6.97
N ILE A 147 -4.29 7.46 -8.17
CA ILE A 147 -2.95 7.79 -8.66
C ILE A 147 -2.78 9.33 -8.73
N ALA A 148 -3.76 10.04 -9.31
CA ALA A 148 -3.72 11.48 -9.42
C ALA A 148 -3.75 12.16 -8.04
N LEU A 149 -4.61 11.69 -7.12
CA LEU A 149 -4.67 12.21 -5.76
C LEU A 149 -3.30 12.09 -5.05
N ALA A 150 -2.66 10.93 -5.08
CA ALA A 150 -1.36 10.75 -4.42
C ALA A 150 -0.28 11.67 -5.02
N ARG A 151 -0.22 11.77 -6.35
CA ARG A 151 0.75 12.63 -7.05
C ARG A 151 0.51 14.12 -6.78
N LEU A 152 -0.74 14.58 -6.85
CA LEU A 152 -1.12 15.96 -6.54
C LEU A 152 -0.76 16.31 -5.09
N ALA A 153 -1.09 15.45 -4.13
CA ALA A 153 -0.74 15.69 -2.73
C ALA A 153 0.77 15.91 -2.56
N ARG A 154 1.60 15.08 -3.17
CA ARG A 154 3.06 15.22 -3.12
C ARG A 154 3.54 16.49 -3.81
N SER A 155 2.99 16.86 -4.95
CA SER A 155 3.35 18.09 -5.68
C SER A 155 2.95 19.36 -4.93
N LEU A 156 1.91 19.30 -4.10
CA LEU A 156 1.44 20.39 -3.24
C LEU A 156 2.17 20.45 -1.89
N GLY A 157 3.20 19.62 -1.67
CA GLY A 157 4.06 19.70 -0.51
C GLY A 157 3.72 18.74 0.64
N ALA A 158 2.81 17.77 0.45
CA ALA A 158 2.62 16.73 1.44
C ALA A 158 3.93 15.96 1.71
N ARG A 159 4.24 15.70 2.97
CA ARG A 159 5.43 14.94 3.40
C ARG A 159 5.41 13.51 2.86
N ALA A 160 4.21 12.92 2.82
CA ALA A 160 3.96 11.61 2.24
C ALA A 160 2.50 11.55 1.79
N ALA A 161 2.19 10.73 0.78
CA ALA A 161 0.82 10.47 0.36
C ALA A 161 0.72 9.09 -0.31
N SER A 162 -0.31 8.34 0.03
CA SER A 162 -0.58 7.04 -0.61
C SER A 162 -2.06 6.69 -0.53
N ALA A 163 -2.52 5.89 -1.47
CA ALA A 163 -3.82 5.25 -1.37
C ALA A 163 -3.85 4.24 -0.21
N PHE A 164 -5.01 4.00 0.36
CA PHE A 164 -5.18 3.01 1.41
C PHE A 164 -6.44 2.17 1.23
N GLY A 165 -6.46 1.03 1.90
CA GLY A 165 -7.50 0.02 1.73
C GLY A 165 -7.19 -0.96 0.60
N ALA A 166 -8.23 -1.60 0.05
CA ALA A 166 -8.08 -2.65 -0.95
C ALA A 166 -7.67 -2.15 -2.34
N GLY A 167 -7.72 -0.84 -2.58
CA GLY A 167 -7.55 -0.23 -3.91
C GLY A 167 -8.83 -0.23 -4.75
N PHE A 168 -8.68 -0.06 -6.06
CA PHE A 168 -9.76 0.01 -7.07
C PHE A 168 -10.74 1.17 -6.84
N GLY A 169 -10.27 2.26 -6.29
CA GLY A 169 -11.00 3.46 -5.89
C GLY A 169 -10.79 3.79 -4.41
N GLY A 170 -11.70 4.54 -3.82
CA GLY A 170 -11.65 4.92 -2.41
C GLY A 170 -10.82 6.18 -2.18
N SER A 171 -9.86 6.11 -1.26
CA SER A 171 -9.26 7.30 -0.67
C SER A 171 -7.73 7.25 -0.68
N VAL A 172 -7.15 8.44 -0.62
CA VAL A 172 -5.71 8.68 -0.45
C VAL A 172 -5.51 9.51 0.82
N TRP A 173 -4.51 9.17 1.61
CA TRP A 173 -4.08 9.98 2.73
C TRP A 173 -2.87 10.83 2.33
N ALA A 174 -2.79 12.03 2.86
CA ALA A 174 -1.64 12.91 2.77
C ALA A 174 -1.21 13.33 4.18
N LEU A 175 0.08 13.27 4.46
CA LEU A 175 0.68 13.73 5.70
C LEU A 175 1.20 15.15 5.48
N VAL A 176 0.68 16.12 6.25
CA VAL A 176 0.98 17.54 6.06
C VAL A 176 1.26 18.23 7.40
N SER A 177 1.86 19.41 7.34
CA SER A 177 1.94 20.30 8.50
C SER A 177 0.51 20.68 8.96
N ARG A 178 0.30 20.65 10.27
CA ARG A 178 -0.99 20.98 10.87
C ARG A 178 -1.43 22.40 10.56
N ASP A 179 -0.49 23.33 10.52
CA ASP A 179 -0.76 24.75 10.30
C ASP A 179 -1.09 25.05 8.84
N GLU A 180 -0.63 24.20 7.90
CA GLU A 180 -0.88 24.33 6.46
C GLU A 180 -2.08 23.49 5.98
N ALA A 181 -2.64 22.64 6.86
CA ALA A 181 -3.60 21.61 6.45
C ALA A 181 -4.87 22.16 5.78
N ASP A 182 -5.38 23.30 6.21
CA ASP A 182 -6.60 23.88 5.64
C ASP A 182 -6.34 24.46 4.24
N ALA A 183 -5.24 25.19 4.04
CA ALA A 183 -4.81 25.69 2.74
C ALA A 183 -4.48 24.52 1.79
N PHE A 184 -3.71 23.54 2.26
CA PHE A 184 -3.41 22.32 1.51
C PHE A 184 -4.68 21.59 1.06
N THR A 185 -5.67 21.45 1.95
CA THR A 185 -6.94 20.78 1.62
C THR A 185 -7.67 21.48 0.51
N ALA A 186 -7.75 22.83 0.55
CA ALA A 186 -8.42 23.64 -0.47
C ALA A 186 -7.69 23.55 -1.83
N ASP A 187 -6.36 23.61 -1.81
CA ASP A 187 -5.54 23.48 -3.02
C ASP A 187 -5.64 22.09 -3.63
N TRP A 188 -5.60 21.04 -2.80
CA TRP A 188 -5.72 19.67 -3.26
C TRP A 188 -7.09 19.36 -3.89
N ASP A 189 -8.17 19.83 -3.27
CA ASP A 189 -9.53 19.74 -3.84
C ASP A 189 -9.60 20.47 -5.19
N ARG A 190 -9.10 21.72 -5.24
CA ARG A 190 -9.10 22.52 -6.47
C ARG A 190 -8.34 21.82 -7.61
N GLU A 191 -7.11 21.43 -7.37
CA GLU A 191 -6.24 20.79 -8.40
C GLU A 191 -6.82 19.44 -8.86
N TYR A 192 -7.37 18.65 -7.94
CA TYR A 192 -8.01 17.39 -8.31
C TYR A 192 -9.23 17.60 -9.21
N ARG A 193 -10.07 18.59 -8.93
CA ARG A 193 -11.25 18.89 -9.75
C ARG A 193 -10.91 19.37 -11.15
N LEU A 194 -9.74 19.92 -11.41
CA LEU A 194 -9.32 20.28 -12.76
C LEU A 194 -9.24 19.08 -13.71
N GLY A 195 -8.90 17.91 -13.17
CA GLY A 195 -8.81 16.67 -13.98
C GLY A 195 -10.01 15.72 -13.81
N PHE A 196 -10.77 15.87 -12.71
CA PHE A 196 -11.82 14.93 -12.30
C PHE A 196 -13.07 15.64 -11.78
N ASP A 197 -13.52 16.69 -12.49
CA ASP A 197 -14.70 17.52 -12.15
C ASP A 197 -16.01 16.72 -12.06
N HIS A 198 -16.10 15.62 -12.82
CA HIS A 198 -17.24 14.71 -12.83
C HIS A 198 -17.31 13.77 -11.60
N ARG A 199 -16.29 13.79 -10.73
CA ARG A 199 -16.24 12.95 -9.52
C ARG A 199 -16.79 13.69 -8.31
N ALA A 200 -17.57 12.96 -7.49
CA ALA A 200 -18.05 13.46 -6.18
C ALA A 200 -16.94 13.29 -5.12
N ALA A 201 -15.82 14.01 -5.32
CA ALA A 201 -14.70 13.98 -4.40
C ALA A 201 -15.00 14.72 -3.10
N THR A 202 -14.43 14.27 -1.99
CA THR A 202 -14.54 14.92 -0.68
C THR A 202 -13.16 14.95 -0.02
N PHE A 203 -12.85 16.03 0.68
CA PHE A 203 -11.59 16.18 1.39
C PHE A 203 -11.87 16.48 2.86
N LEU A 204 -11.11 15.84 3.76
CA LEU A 204 -11.31 16.03 5.20
C LEU A 204 -9.98 15.94 5.96
N ARG A 205 -9.83 16.75 7.00
CA ARG A 205 -8.71 16.67 7.92
C ARG A 205 -9.03 15.71 9.06
N THR A 206 -8.04 14.89 9.44
CA THR A 206 -8.16 13.96 10.56
C THR A 206 -6.82 13.77 11.26
N GLY A 207 -6.84 13.36 12.51
CA GLY A 207 -5.64 12.96 13.25
C GLY A 207 -5.49 11.43 13.31
N ALA A 208 -4.35 10.98 13.82
CA ALA A 208 -4.20 9.60 14.22
C ALA A 208 -5.18 9.30 15.37
N GLY A 209 -6.06 8.34 15.17
CA GLY A 209 -7.00 7.90 16.20
C GLY A 209 -6.30 7.04 17.28
N PRO A 210 -6.88 6.90 18.47
CA PRO A 210 -6.40 5.95 19.45
C PRO A 210 -6.58 4.51 18.95
N PRO A 211 -5.80 3.55 19.48
CA PRO A 211 -6.00 2.15 19.18
C PRO A 211 -7.41 1.69 19.58
N LEU A 212 -7.90 0.64 18.93
CA LEU A 212 -9.18 0.03 19.27
C LEU A 212 -9.22 -0.29 20.78
N LYS A 213 -10.22 0.25 21.47
CA LYS A 213 -10.45 -0.05 22.89
C LYS A 213 -11.74 -0.86 23.04
N ARG A 214 -11.72 -1.84 23.93
CA ARG A 214 -12.94 -2.52 24.33
C ARG A 214 -13.83 -1.52 25.09
N ILE A 215 -15.03 -1.27 24.59
CA ILE A 215 -16.04 -0.50 25.30
C ILE A 215 -16.60 -1.45 26.37
N ALA A 216 -16.42 -1.10 27.66
CA ALA A 216 -17.14 -1.79 28.73
C ALA A 216 -18.62 -1.40 28.60
N VAL A 217 -19.48 -2.38 28.35
CA VAL A 217 -20.94 -2.25 28.34
C VAL A 217 -21.42 -2.57 29.77
#